data_b587ebc0ed3d62bbbe0f5b0b6057ff93
#
_entry.id   b587ebc0ed3d62bbbe0f5b0b6057ff93
#
_cell.length_a   1.000
_cell.length_b   1.000
_cell.length_c   1.000
_cell.angle_alpha   90.00
_cell.angle_beta   90.00
_cell.angle_gamma   90.00
#
_symmetry.space_group_name_H-M   'P 1'
#
loop_
_entity.id
_entity.type
_entity.pdbx_description
1 polymer ?
#
loop_
_entity_poly.entity_id
_entity_poly.type
_entity_poly.pdbx_seq_one_letter_code
_entity_poly.pdbx_strand_id
1 'polypeptide(L)'
;ELAEHKKTAPKLATTTAHVMTRRGSPRETHIHKRGNFLDRGARVNVHTPAFLHELKPRGDSPDRLDLARWITSPENPLMARVAATQIGTPSCGRGGVTTPEDFGSQGAPPSHPKLLDWLATEFRALGWSRKRFIKRIVMSGTYRQSSARVAEQVDRDPQNQWLSRQNRFRLSGELIRDQYLAVAGTLNPQVGGRSFRPPLPPGAKAIQFVNKWAEDKGPELRRRGLYIHLQRNLMLPMLMTFERPDGIVTC
;
A
#
# COMPACT_ATOMS: atom_id res chain seq x y z
N GLU A 1 -44.03 -21.45 17.93
CA GLU A 1 -43.00 -20.90 18.85
C GLU A 1 -41.68 -20.63 18.14
N LEU A 2 -41.03 -21.61 17.47
CA LEU A 2 -39.73 -21.41 16.79
C LEU A 2 -39.82 -20.45 15.60
N ALA A 3 -40.91 -20.40 14.87
CA ALA A 3 -41.18 -19.49 13.78
C ALA A 3 -41.43 -18.04 14.25
N GLU A 4 -42.02 -17.87 15.41
CA GLU A 4 -42.23 -16.58 16.05
C GLU A 4 -40.93 -16.04 16.66
N HIS A 5 -40.15 -16.88 17.28
CA HIS A 5 -38.84 -16.52 17.79
C HIS A 5 -37.86 -16.04 16.70
N LYS A 6 -37.96 -16.62 15.49
CA LYS A 6 -37.16 -16.15 14.32
C LYS A 6 -37.64 -14.79 13.81
N LYS A 7 -38.91 -14.40 14.00
CA LYS A 7 -39.43 -13.07 13.60
C LYS A 7 -38.99 -11.95 14.57
N THR A 8 -38.79 -12.30 15.83
CA THR A 8 -38.38 -11.35 16.88
C THR A 8 -36.87 -11.29 17.10
N ALA A 9 -36.09 -12.16 16.42
CA ALA A 9 -34.66 -12.13 16.49
C ALA A 9 -34.09 -10.77 16.00
N PRO A 10 -33.20 -10.13 16.74
CA PRO A 10 -32.61 -8.86 16.30
C PRO A 10 -31.90 -9.06 14.97
N LYS A 11 -32.20 -8.22 13.99
CA LYS A 11 -31.46 -8.20 12.72
C LYS A 11 -30.05 -7.72 13.00
N LEU A 12 -29.13 -8.65 13.17
CA LEU A 12 -27.71 -8.32 13.23
C LEU A 12 -27.33 -7.66 11.90
N ALA A 13 -26.73 -6.49 11.98
CA ALA A 13 -26.15 -5.84 10.82
C ALA A 13 -24.95 -6.70 10.37
N THR A 14 -25.19 -7.61 9.43
CA THR A 14 -24.14 -8.44 8.85
C THR A 14 -23.34 -7.60 7.87
N THR A 15 -22.10 -7.33 8.21
CA THR A 15 -21.14 -6.76 7.26
C THR A 15 -20.76 -7.88 6.28
N THR A 16 -21.11 -7.69 5.02
CA THR A 16 -20.72 -8.61 3.96
C THR A 16 -19.47 -8.10 3.25
N ALA A 17 -18.57 -9.01 2.91
CA ALA A 17 -17.40 -8.72 2.09
C ALA A 17 -17.44 -9.60 0.83
N HIS A 18 -17.00 -9.02 -0.29
CA HIS A 18 -16.80 -9.78 -1.51
C HIS A 18 -15.57 -10.69 -1.34
N VAL A 19 -15.76 -11.98 -1.52
CA VAL A 19 -14.66 -12.96 -1.48
C VAL A 19 -14.60 -13.72 -2.80
N MET A 20 -13.38 -14.04 -3.23
CA MET A 20 -13.18 -14.90 -4.40
C MET A 20 -13.32 -16.35 -3.99
N THR A 21 -14.26 -17.05 -4.60
CA THR A 21 -14.44 -18.50 -4.44
C THR A 21 -13.87 -19.22 -5.67
N ARG A 22 -13.41 -20.45 -5.46
CA ARG A 22 -12.96 -21.30 -6.56
C ARG A 22 -14.17 -21.79 -7.34
N ARG A 23 -14.09 -21.75 -8.67
CA ARG A 23 -15.08 -22.40 -9.54
C ARG A 23 -14.96 -23.91 -9.46
N GLY A 24 -16.10 -24.64 -9.53
CA GLY A 24 -16.10 -26.10 -9.55
C GLY A 24 -15.36 -26.66 -10.78
N SER A 25 -15.48 -25.99 -11.95
CA SER A 25 -14.70 -26.31 -13.16
C SER A 25 -13.76 -25.14 -13.49
N PRO A 26 -12.45 -25.37 -13.63
CA PRO A 26 -11.49 -24.35 -14.07
C PRO A 26 -11.84 -23.83 -15.47
N ARG A 27 -11.72 -22.52 -15.67
CA ARG A 27 -11.85 -21.93 -16.99
C ARG A 27 -10.58 -22.20 -17.80
N GLU A 28 -10.72 -22.65 -19.04
CA GLU A 28 -9.60 -22.71 -19.96
C GLU A 28 -9.06 -21.30 -20.26
N THR A 29 -7.77 -21.14 -20.15
CA THR A 29 -7.10 -19.87 -20.39
C THR A 29 -6.13 -20.03 -21.58
N HIS A 30 -6.14 -19.04 -22.46
CA HIS A 30 -5.32 -19.01 -23.65
C HIS A 30 -4.53 -17.71 -23.73
N ILE A 31 -3.41 -17.72 -24.40
CA ILE A 31 -2.70 -16.51 -24.80
C ILE A 31 -3.57 -15.78 -25.82
N HIS A 32 -3.87 -14.51 -25.56
CA HIS A 32 -4.60 -13.68 -26.52
C HIS A 32 -3.61 -13.03 -27.49
N LYS A 33 -3.70 -13.36 -28.78
CA LYS A 33 -2.81 -12.79 -29.78
C LYS A 33 -3.01 -11.28 -29.86
N ARG A 34 -1.93 -10.53 -29.68
CA ARG A 34 -1.96 -9.05 -29.62
C ARG A 34 -3.03 -8.46 -28.67
N GLY A 35 -3.36 -9.20 -27.59
CA GLY A 35 -4.39 -8.77 -26.62
C GLY A 35 -5.84 -8.98 -27.09
N ASN A 36 -6.07 -9.50 -28.29
CA ASN A 36 -7.42 -9.73 -28.80
C ASN A 36 -8.03 -10.99 -28.18
N PHE A 37 -9.08 -10.82 -27.37
CA PHE A 37 -9.75 -11.94 -26.68
C PHE A 37 -10.51 -12.90 -27.60
N LEU A 38 -10.79 -12.50 -28.84
CA LEU A 38 -11.42 -13.32 -29.85
C LEU A 38 -10.39 -14.18 -30.60
N ASP A 39 -9.11 -13.76 -30.65
CA ASP A 39 -8.04 -14.50 -31.30
C ASP A 39 -7.19 -15.24 -30.26
N ARG A 40 -7.60 -16.47 -29.97
CA ARG A 40 -6.99 -17.32 -28.96
C ARG A 40 -5.78 -18.06 -29.54
N GLY A 41 -4.64 -17.92 -28.89
CA GLY A 41 -3.43 -18.68 -29.14
C GLY A 41 -3.35 -19.95 -28.30
N ALA A 42 -2.15 -20.36 -27.95
CA ALA A 42 -1.89 -21.56 -27.16
C ALA A 42 -2.62 -21.54 -25.83
N ARG A 43 -3.12 -22.69 -25.40
CA ARG A 43 -3.68 -22.89 -24.06
C ARG A 43 -2.54 -22.80 -23.04
N VAL A 44 -2.80 -22.13 -21.91
CA VAL A 44 -1.86 -22.02 -20.81
C VAL A 44 -2.44 -22.60 -19.53
N ASN A 45 -1.60 -23.23 -18.75
CA ASN A 45 -1.93 -23.72 -17.40
C ASN A 45 -1.47 -22.72 -16.35
N VAL A 46 -1.91 -22.92 -15.10
CA VAL A 46 -1.44 -22.14 -13.95
C VAL A 46 0.04 -22.44 -13.73
N HIS A 47 0.87 -21.39 -13.76
CA HIS A 47 2.34 -21.50 -13.75
C HIS A 47 2.98 -20.24 -13.22
N THR A 48 4.16 -20.31 -12.71
CA THR A 48 4.99 -19.18 -12.30
C THR A 48 6.04 -18.89 -13.38
N PRO A 49 6.67 -17.71 -13.39
CA PRO A 49 7.72 -17.39 -14.35
C PRO A 49 8.86 -18.41 -14.31
N ALA A 50 9.25 -18.92 -15.49
CA ALA A 50 10.23 -20.01 -15.61
C ALA A 50 11.65 -19.66 -15.10
N PHE A 51 11.97 -18.38 -14.96
CA PHE A 51 13.26 -17.92 -14.42
C PHE A 51 13.29 -17.88 -12.88
N LEU A 52 12.17 -18.14 -12.21
CA LEU A 52 12.08 -18.28 -10.77
C LEU A 52 11.87 -19.74 -10.38
N HIS A 53 11.92 -20.04 -9.10
CA HIS A 53 11.67 -21.36 -8.58
C HIS A 53 10.27 -21.86 -8.91
N GLU A 54 10.12 -23.16 -9.01
CA GLU A 54 8.87 -23.81 -9.41
C GLU A 54 7.78 -23.67 -8.33
N LEU A 55 6.54 -23.46 -8.77
CA LEU A 55 5.36 -23.52 -7.91
C LEU A 55 4.99 -24.99 -7.64
N LYS A 56 5.15 -25.44 -6.42
CA LYS A 56 4.78 -26.79 -5.98
C LYS A 56 3.40 -26.76 -5.30
N PRO A 57 2.35 -27.24 -5.97
CA PRO A 57 1.01 -27.25 -5.39
C PRO A 57 0.92 -28.31 -4.29
N ARG A 58 0.05 -28.06 -3.30
CA ARG A 58 -0.25 -29.00 -2.21
C ARG A 58 -1.24 -30.10 -2.61
N GLY A 59 -1.92 -29.94 -3.73
CA GLY A 59 -2.91 -30.88 -4.27
C GLY A 59 -2.81 -30.95 -5.77
N ASP A 60 -3.83 -31.50 -6.41
CA ASP A 60 -3.84 -31.77 -7.87
C ASP A 60 -3.77 -30.52 -8.74
N SER A 61 -4.11 -29.38 -8.19
CA SER A 61 -3.98 -28.10 -8.90
C SER A 61 -3.67 -26.93 -7.95
N PRO A 62 -2.83 -25.98 -8.39
CA PRO A 62 -2.41 -24.84 -7.57
C PRO A 62 -3.59 -23.98 -7.12
N ASP A 63 -3.52 -23.45 -5.91
CA ASP A 63 -4.45 -22.50 -5.38
C ASP A 63 -3.75 -21.19 -4.93
N ARG A 64 -4.55 -20.24 -4.38
CA ARG A 64 -4.02 -18.96 -3.93
C ARG A 64 -3.08 -19.08 -2.73
N LEU A 65 -3.25 -20.10 -1.90
CA LEU A 65 -2.35 -20.32 -0.78
C LEU A 65 -1.00 -20.89 -1.26
N ASP A 66 -1.01 -21.71 -2.31
CA ASP A 66 0.21 -22.19 -2.95
C ASP A 66 0.99 -21.00 -3.56
N LEU A 67 0.28 -20.09 -4.25
CA LEU A 67 0.88 -18.86 -4.75
C LEU A 67 1.42 -17.98 -3.61
N ALA A 68 0.67 -17.80 -2.53
CA ALA A 68 1.13 -17.03 -1.38
C ALA A 68 2.41 -17.61 -0.76
N ARG A 69 2.47 -18.92 -0.60
CA ARG A 69 3.66 -19.62 -0.09
C ARG A 69 4.84 -19.51 -1.05
N TRP A 70 4.58 -19.59 -2.35
CA TRP A 70 5.60 -19.40 -3.38
C TRP A 70 6.17 -17.97 -3.35
N ILE A 71 5.32 -16.95 -3.26
CA ILE A 71 5.75 -15.55 -3.17
C ILE A 71 6.62 -15.31 -1.93
N THR A 72 6.24 -15.89 -0.78
CA THR A 72 6.95 -15.69 0.50
C THR A 72 8.06 -16.73 0.74
N SER A 73 8.31 -17.63 -0.21
CA SER A 73 9.37 -18.62 -0.12
C SER A 73 10.74 -17.98 0.07
N PRO A 74 11.64 -18.59 0.87
CA PRO A 74 13.03 -18.17 0.93
C PRO A 74 13.76 -18.21 -0.43
N GLU A 75 13.30 -19.05 -1.35
CA GLU A 75 13.82 -19.16 -2.71
C GLU A 75 13.41 -17.99 -3.61
N ASN A 76 12.38 -17.21 -3.22
CA ASN A 76 11.95 -16.05 -3.99
C ASN A 76 12.85 -14.84 -3.67
N PRO A 77 13.70 -14.39 -4.61
CA PRO A 77 14.63 -13.29 -4.35
C PRO A 77 13.97 -11.91 -4.40
N LEU A 78 12.77 -11.80 -4.98
CA LEU A 78 12.16 -10.53 -5.34
C LEU A 78 11.30 -9.96 -4.20
N MET A 79 10.42 -10.77 -3.62
CA MET A 79 9.39 -10.28 -2.70
C MET A 79 9.96 -9.52 -1.51
N ALA A 80 11.00 -10.05 -0.89
CA ALA A 80 11.59 -9.39 0.28
C ALA A 80 12.28 -8.06 -0.09
N ARG A 81 12.92 -7.97 -1.27
CA ARG A 81 13.54 -6.73 -1.75
C ARG A 81 12.49 -5.67 -2.09
N VAL A 82 11.43 -6.05 -2.82
CA VAL A 82 10.32 -5.14 -3.13
C VAL A 82 9.66 -4.61 -1.86
N ALA A 83 9.34 -5.50 -0.92
CA ALA A 83 8.73 -5.10 0.35
C ALA A 83 9.67 -4.21 1.20
N ALA A 84 10.96 -4.53 1.26
CA ALA A 84 11.94 -3.72 1.96
C ALA A 84 12.08 -2.32 1.33
N THR A 85 12.06 -2.22 0.00
CA THR A 85 12.05 -0.93 -0.71
C THR A 85 10.80 -0.13 -0.38
N GLN A 86 9.61 -0.70 -0.53
CA GLN A 86 8.35 -0.01 -0.28
C GLN A 86 8.19 0.47 1.17
N ILE A 87 8.69 -0.30 2.14
CA ILE A 87 8.67 0.09 3.56
C ILE A 87 9.79 1.09 3.87
N GLY A 88 10.95 0.96 3.23
CA GLY A 88 12.12 1.80 3.47
C GLY A 88 12.03 3.18 2.84
N THR A 89 11.43 3.31 1.66
CA THR A 89 11.32 4.57 0.92
C THR A 89 10.68 5.72 1.74
N PRO A 90 9.55 5.53 2.44
CA PRO A 90 8.99 6.58 3.29
C PRO A 90 9.88 6.98 4.46
N SER A 91 10.83 6.12 4.86
CA SER A 91 11.72 6.35 6.00
C SER A 91 13.04 7.03 5.61
N CYS A 92 13.58 6.70 4.44
CA CYS A 92 14.90 7.16 3.99
C CYS A 92 14.84 8.10 2.77
N GLY A 93 13.65 8.38 2.25
CA GLY A 93 13.46 9.19 1.04
C GLY A 93 14.07 8.48 -0.18
N ARG A 94 14.67 9.26 -1.11
CA ARG A 94 15.23 8.73 -2.36
C ARG A 94 16.50 7.88 -2.20
N GLY A 95 17.00 7.71 -1.00
CA GLY A 95 18.25 7.02 -0.72
C GLY A 95 18.25 5.49 -0.86
N GLY A 96 17.34 4.92 -1.65
CA GLY A 96 17.29 3.48 -1.91
C GLY A 96 17.15 3.19 -3.39
N VAL A 97 15.91 3.17 -3.87
CA VAL A 97 15.54 3.00 -5.27
C VAL A 97 14.72 4.20 -5.70
N THR A 98 15.12 4.87 -6.78
CA THR A 98 14.43 6.08 -7.27
C THR A 98 13.16 5.78 -8.05
N THR A 99 12.99 4.54 -8.51
CA THR A 99 11.81 4.03 -9.23
C THR A 99 11.20 2.87 -8.45
N PRO A 100 10.53 3.11 -7.30
CA PRO A 100 10.00 2.05 -6.45
C PRO A 100 8.85 1.26 -7.11
N GLU A 101 8.28 1.78 -8.17
CA GLU A 101 7.24 1.16 -9.00
C GLU A 101 7.81 0.32 -10.16
N ASP A 102 9.08 0.47 -10.51
CA ASP A 102 9.73 -0.24 -11.61
C ASP A 102 11.01 -0.93 -11.15
N PHE A 103 10.93 -2.22 -10.95
CA PHE A 103 12.06 -3.11 -10.63
C PHE A 103 12.61 -3.85 -11.85
N GLY A 104 12.15 -3.48 -13.04
CA GLY A 104 12.56 -4.07 -14.31
C GLY A 104 13.87 -3.51 -14.83
N SER A 105 14.22 -3.89 -16.06
CA SER A 105 15.44 -3.46 -16.74
C SER A 105 15.48 -1.96 -17.06
N GLN A 106 14.33 -1.30 -17.03
CA GLN A 106 14.22 0.16 -17.25
C GLN A 106 14.21 0.95 -15.93
N GLY A 107 14.04 0.28 -14.80
CA GLY A 107 14.08 0.90 -13.49
C GLY A 107 15.52 1.31 -13.10
N ALA A 108 15.60 2.30 -12.22
CA ALA A 108 16.90 2.73 -11.69
C ALA A 108 17.50 1.67 -10.76
N PRO A 109 18.81 1.37 -10.87
CA PRO A 109 19.46 0.48 -9.94
C PRO A 109 19.47 1.06 -8.51
N PRO A 110 19.43 0.21 -7.49
CA PRO A 110 19.51 0.68 -6.11
C PRO A 110 20.86 1.38 -5.84
N SER A 111 20.82 2.50 -5.13
CA SER A 111 22.04 3.24 -4.74
C SER A 111 22.94 2.42 -3.80
N HIS A 112 22.34 1.58 -2.97
CA HIS A 112 23.01 0.73 -1.98
C HIS A 112 22.54 -0.73 -2.09
N PRO A 113 23.00 -1.50 -3.11
CA PRO A 113 22.50 -2.86 -3.34
C PRO A 113 22.75 -3.80 -2.15
N LYS A 114 23.91 -3.70 -1.52
CA LYS A 114 24.25 -4.52 -0.33
C LYS A 114 23.35 -4.19 0.87
N LEU A 115 22.99 -2.93 1.05
CA LEU A 115 22.04 -2.52 2.11
C LEU A 115 20.65 -3.07 1.82
N LEU A 116 20.19 -3.00 0.58
CA LEU A 116 18.91 -3.56 0.17
C LEU A 116 18.86 -5.07 0.40
N ASP A 117 19.92 -5.80 0.07
CA ASP A 117 20.01 -7.24 0.30
C ASP A 117 19.96 -7.58 1.79
N TRP A 118 20.68 -6.80 2.60
CA TRP A 118 20.65 -6.96 4.06
C TRP A 118 19.24 -6.66 4.61
N LEU A 119 18.60 -5.57 4.19
CA LEU A 119 17.25 -5.21 4.60
C LEU A 119 16.23 -6.28 4.22
N ALA A 120 16.32 -6.84 3.02
CA ALA A 120 15.46 -7.91 2.55
C ALA A 120 15.63 -9.20 3.40
N THR A 121 16.86 -9.55 3.74
CA THR A 121 17.18 -10.70 4.59
C THR A 121 16.68 -10.47 6.02
N GLU A 122 16.92 -9.30 6.59
CA GLU A 122 16.46 -8.91 7.92
C GLU A 122 14.93 -8.91 8.02
N PHE A 123 14.22 -8.41 7.00
CA PHE A 123 12.77 -8.41 6.99
C PHE A 123 12.17 -9.82 7.08
N ARG A 124 12.77 -10.79 6.36
CA ARG A 124 12.41 -12.20 6.47
C ARG A 124 12.73 -12.78 7.85
N ALA A 125 13.92 -12.50 8.37
CA ALA A 125 14.36 -12.96 9.69
C ALA A 125 13.46 -12.43 10.82
N LEU A 126 12.89 -11.23 10.66
CA LEU A 126 11.90 -10.66 11.56
C LEU A 126 10.48 -11.26 11.39
N GLY A 127 10.32 -12.32 10.60
CA GLY A 127 9.03 -12.97 10.34
C GLY A 127 8.05 -12.09 9.57
N TRP A 128 8.53 -11.28 8.64
CA TRP A 128 7.73 -10.34 7.84
C TRP A 128 7.00 -9.29 8.68
N SER A 129 7.47 -9.02 9.91
CA SER A 129 6.87 -8.04 10.81
C SER A 129 7.24 -6.61 10.40
N ARG A 130 6.34 -5.91 9.72
CA ARG A 130 6.50 -4.50 9.33
C ARG A 130 6.87 -3.61 10.52
N LYS A 131 6.22 -3.82 11.67
CA LYS A 131 6.46 -3.01 12.88
C LYS A 131 7.88 -3.19 13.42
N ARG A 132 8.37 -4.43 13.49
CA ARG A 132 9.74 -4.73 13.92
C ARG A 132 10.76 -4.20 12.92
N PHE A 133 10.48 -4.32 11.63
CA PHE A 133 11.34 -3.84 10.56
C PHE A 133 11.46 -2.31 10.56
N ILE A 134 10.33 -1.58 10.63
CA ILE A 134 10.33 -0.11 10.76
C ILE A 134 11.13 0.30 12.01
N LYS A 135 10.92 -0.37 13.15
CA LYS A 135 11.70 -0.09 14.37
C LYS A 135 13.20 -0.23 14.12
N ARG A 136 13.62 -1.26 13.38
CA ARG A 136 15.04 -1.47 13.03
C ARG A 136 15.59 -0.30 12.21
N ILE A 137 14.82 0.20 11.23
CA ILE A 137 15.21 1.35 10.41
C ILE A 137 15.31 2.63 11.23
N VAL A 138 14.25 2.99 11.98
CA VAL A 138 14.20 4.27 12.71
C VAL A 138 15.16 4.34 13.89
N MET A 139 15.63 3.20 14.39
CA MET A 139 16.65 3.12 15.43
C MET A 139 18.07 3.15 14.87
N SER A 140 18.25 3.11 13.56
CA SER A 140 19.58 3.16 12.93
C SER A 140 20.23 4.53 13.07
N GLY A 141 21.56 4.56 13.09
CA GLY A 141 22.33 5.81 13.08
C GLY A 141 22.03 6.66 11.84
N THR A 142 21.86 6.02 10.67
CA THR A 142 21.53 6.69 9.41
C THR A 142 20.18 7.43 9.49
N TYR A 143 19.16 6.82 10.05
CA TYR A 143 17.86 7.47 10.19
C TYR A 143 17.89 8.61 11.21
N ARG A 144 18.68 8.49 12.25
CA ARG A 144 18.76 9.44 13.37
C ARG A 144 19.74 10.60 13.13
N GLN A 145 20.31 10.71 11.93
CA GLN A 145 21.18 11.81 11.56
C GLN A 145 20.43 13.15 11.57
N SER A 146 21.19 14.23 11.73
CA SER A 146 20.68 15.59 11.53
C SER A 146 20.25 15.80 10.06
N SER A 147 19.20 16.58 9.85
CA SER A 147 18.78 17.05 8.53
C SER A 147 19.42 18.40 8.16
N ALA A 148 20.38 18.89 8.94
CA ALA A 148 21.11 20.11 8.63
C ALA A 148 21.85 19.97 7.29
N ARG A 149 21.80 21.04 6.49
CA ARG A 149 22.50 21.10 5.20
C ARG A 149 23.85 21.74 5.39
N VAL A 150 24.90 20.96 5.31
CA VAL A 150 26.28 21.43 5.28
C VAL A 150 26.64 21.66 3.81
N ALA A 151 27.13 22.86 3.46
CA ALA A 151 27.38 23.25 2.07
C ALA A 151 28.23 22.22 1.32
N GLU A 152 29.36 21.84 1.87
CA GLU A 152 30.26 20.85 1.26
C GLU A 152 29.59 19.48 0.98
N GLN A 153 28.72 19.01 1.88
CA GLN A 153 27.96 17.76 1.67
C GLN A 153 26.88 17.91 0.61
N VAL A 154 26.25 19.10 0.53
CA VAL A 154 25.22 19.38 -0.47
C VAL A 154 25.85 19.50 -1.86
N ASP A 155 27.01 20.09 -1.97
CA ASP A 155 27.74 20.24 -3.25
C ASP A 155 28.19 18.86 -3.79
N ARG A 156 28.67 17.97 -2.91
CA ARG A 156 29.11 16.63 -3.29
C ARG A 156 27.96 15.65 -3.56
N ASP A 157 26.87 15.75 -2.82
CA ASP A 157 25.69 14.88 -2.92
C ASP A 157 24.39 15.70 -2.75
N PRO A 158 23.98 16.46 -3.78
CA PRO A 158 22.79 17.31 -3.72
C PRO A 158 21.52 16.52 -3.39
N GLN A 159 21.42 15.31 -3.92
CA GLN A 159 20.23 14.44 -3.78
C GLN A 159 20.28 13.53 -2.55
N ASN A 160 21.37 13.60 -1.77
CA ASN A 160 21.59 12.75 -0.61
C ASN A 160 21.48 11.24 -0.93
N GLN A 161 22.06 10.84 -2.06
CA GLN A 161 22.10 9.44 -2.48
C GLN A 161 22.90 8.57 -1.52
N TRP A 162 23.94 9.13 -0.90
CA TRP A 162 24.81 8.43 0.05
C TRP A 162 24.30 8.45 1.49
N LEU A 163 23.12 9.01 1.73
CA LEU A 163 22.49 9.05 3.06
C LEU A 163 23.37 9.72 4.12
N SER A 164 24.12 10.76 3.73
CA SER A 164 25.01 11.51 4.62
C SER A 164 24.28 12.41 5.62
N ARG A 165 23.00 12.62 5.42
CA ARG A 165 22.08 13.41 6.28
C ARG A 165 20.69 12.84 6.23
N GLN A 166 19.82 13.20 7.19
CA GLN A 166 18.41 12.85 7.12
C GLN A 166 17.71 13.67 6.02
N ASN A 167 16.93 13.00 5.20
CA ASN A 167 16.15 13.66 4.16
C ASN A 167 15.02 14.50 4.76
N ARG A 168 14.77 15.67 4.16
CA ARG A 168 13.59 16.48 4.45
C ARG A 168 12.55 16.17 3.40
N PHE A 169 11.42 15.64 3.80
CA PHE A 169 10.30 15.36 2.92
C PHE A 169 9.02 15.98 3.49
N ARG A 170 8.11 16.28 2.61
CA ARG A 170 6.81 16.82 2.96
C ARG A 170 5.95 15.70 3.56
N LEU A 171 5.18 16.03 4.56
CA LEU A 171 4.16 15.12 5.09
C LEU A 171 2.99 15.04 4.10
N SER A 172 2.36 13.86 4.00
CA SER A 172 1.12 13.71 3.23
C SER A 172 -0.01 14.55 3.84
N GLY A 173 -0.99 14.91 3.01
CA GLY A 173 -2.14 15.70 3.44
C GLY A 173 -2.90 15.09 4.62
N GLU A 174 -2.99 13.76 4.67
CA GLU A 174 -3.61 13.02 5.77
C GLU A 174 -2.86 13.22 7.08
N LEU A 175 -1.52 13.15 7.06
CA LEU A 175 -0.69 13.35 8.25
C LEU A 175 -0.68 14.80 8.71
N ILE A 176 -0.68 15.77 7.79
CA ILE A 176 -0.79 17.20 8.12
C ILE A 176 -2.12 17.47 8.82
N ARG A 177 -3.21 16.91 8.30
CA ARG A 177 -4.52 17.01 8.93
C ARG A 177 -4.53 16.40 10.33
N ASP A 178 -3.98 15.22 10.49
CA ASP A 178 -3.89 14.55 11.80
C ASP A 178 -3.08 15.38 12.79
N GLN A 179 -2.01 16.01 12.34
CA GLN A 179 -1.19 16.90 13.15
C GLN A 179 -1.98 18.15 13.62
N TYR A 180 -2.75 18.78 12.73
CA TYR A 180 -3.59 19.91 13.11
C TYR A 180 -4.64 19.53 14.16
N LEU A 181 -5.31 18.38 13.98
CA LEU A 181 -6.29 17.90 14.97
C LEU A 181 -5.65 17.53 16.30
N ALA A 182 -4.43 16.96 16.27
CA ALA A 182 -3.69 16.60 17.47
C ALA A 182 -3.25 17.84 18.25
N VAL A 183 -2.67 18.84 17.59
CA VAL A 183 -2.25 20.11 18.22
C VAL A 183 -3.45 20.87 18.78
N ALA A 184 -4.60 20.84 18.07
CA ALA A 184 -5.85 21.41 18.54
C ALA A 184 -6.52 20.62 19.69
N GLY A 185 -5.96 19.48 20.12
CA GLY A 185 -6.53 18.62 21.16
C GLY A 185 -7.86 17.97 20.79
N THR A 186 -8.20 17.92 19.49
CA THR A 186 -9.51 17.45 19.02
C THR A 186 -9.46 16.14 18.22
N LEU A 187 -8.26 15.56 18.03
CA LEU A 187 -8.09 14.32 17.31
C LEU A 187 -8.84 13.17 17.99
N ASN A 188 -9.71 12.50 17.23
CA ASN A 188 -10.31 11.24 17.67
C ASN A 188 -9.36 10.09 17.34
N PRO A 189 -8.73 9.41 18.32
CA PRO A 189 -7.74 8.36 18.11
C PRO A 189 -8.34 6.99 17.78
N GLN A 190 -9.66 6.88 17.67
CA GLN A 190 -10.35 5.63 17.43
C GLN A 190 -9.77 4.88 16.20
N VAL A 191 -9.39 3.62 16.42
CA VAL A 191 -8.86 2.73 15.39
C VAL A 191 -9.96 1.78 14.90
N GLY A 192 -9.99 1.56 13.57
CA GLY A 192 -10.96 0.65 12.94
C GLY A 192 -12.32 1.29 12.67
N GLY A 193 -13.27 0.50 12.25
CA GLY A 193 -14.61 0.95 11.85
C GLY A 193 -14.67 1.45 10.40
N ARG A 194 -15.83 1.99 10.03
CA ARG A 194 -16.07 2.50 8.66
C ARG A 194 -15.32 3.81 8.39
N SER A 195 -15.10 4.11 7.13
CA SER A 195 -14.61 5.42 6.69
C SER A 195 -15.69 6.49 6.93
N PHE A 196 -15.26 7.71 7.21
CA PHE A 196 -16.14 8.87 7.34
C PHE A 196 -16.09 9.75 6.09
N ARG A 197 -17.18 10.48 5.85
CA ARG A 197 -17.34 11.42 4.74
C ARG A 197 -17.31 12.85 5.26
N PRO A 198 -16.22 13.61 5.02
CA PRO A 198 -16.14 15.00 5.44
C PRO A 198 -17.12 15.88 4.65
N PRO A 199 -17.42 17.10 5.15
CA PRO A 199 -18.15 18.09 4.38
C PRO A 199 -17.42 18.42 3.07
N LEU A 200 -18.20 18.62 2.01
CA LEU A 200 -17.68 19.00 0.71
C LEU A 200 -17.75 20.52 0.53
N PRO A 201 -16.80 21.10 -0.21
CA PRO A 201 -16.86 22.52 -0.57
C PRO A 201 -18.09 22.81 -1.40
N PRO A 202 -18.57 24.07 -1.37
CA PRO A 202 -19.67 24.50 -2.24
C PRO A 202 -19.38 24.18 -3.72
N GLY A 203 -20.37 23.68 -4.43
CA GLY A 203 -20.23 23.29 -5.85
C GLY A 203 -19.71 21.87 -6.09
N ALA A 204 -19.00 21.26 -5.17
CA ALA A 204 -18.50 19.88 -5.35
C ALA A 204 -19.64 18.86 -5.45
N LYS A 205 -20.80 19.14 -4.86
CA LYS A 205 -22.01 18.31 -4.98
C LYS A 205 -22.66 18.35 -6.37
N ALA A 206 -22.34 19.35 -7.18
CA ALA A 206 -22.85 19.46 -8.56
C ALA A 206 -22.14 18.51 -9.53
N ILE A 207 -21.02 17.90 -9.14
CA ILE A 207 -20.34 16.86 -9.91
C ILE A 207 -21.23 15.62 -9.92
N GLN A 208 -21.67 15.17 -11.06
CA GLN A 208 -22.73 14.19 -11.33
C GLN A 208 -22.72 12.88 -10.52
N PHE A 209 -21.57 12.51 -9.98
CA PHE A 209 -21.41 11.23 -9.27
C PHE A 209 -21.46 11.34 -7.73
N VAL A 210 -21.76 12.53 -7.20
CA VAL A 210 -21.68 12.82 -5.76
C VAL A 210 -23.06 12.91 -5.10
N ASN A 211 -24.13 12.65 -5.83
CA ASN A 211 -25.53 12.78 -5.37
C ASN A 211 -25.88 11.94 -4.11
N LYS A 212 -25.02 11.00 -3.69
CA LYS A 212 -25.21 10.16 -2.50
C LYS A 212 -24.16 10.42 -1.41
N TRP A 213 -23.50 11.58 -1.42
CA TRP A 213 -22.55 11.93 -0.38
C TRP A 213 -23.29 12.39 0.89
N ALA A 214 -23.53 11.45 1.79
CA ALA A 214 -24.04 11.74 3.10
C ALA A 214 -22.87 12.12 4.01
N GLU A 215 -22.78 13.38 4.38
CA GLU A 215 -21.73 13.91 5.26
C GLU A 215 -21.91 13.37 6.69
N ASP A 216 -20.82 12.91 7.29
CA ASP A 216 -20.81 12.52 8.69
C ASP A 216 -20.77 13.77 9.59
N LYS A 217 -21.05 13.62 10.86
CA LYS A 217 -21.12 14.72 11.84
C LYS A 217 -20.40 14.35 13.13
N GLY A 218 -20.12 15.36 13.94
CA GLY A 218 -19.59 15.18 15.29
C GLY A 218 -18.18 14.59 15.35
N PRO A 219 -17.89 13.68 16.30
CA PRO A 219 -16.56 13.13 16.56
C PRO A 219 -15.97 12.35 15.37
N GLU A 220 -16.81 11.82 14.48
CA GLU A 220 -16.36 11.09 13.28
C GLU A 220 -15.53 11.99 12.36
N LEU A 221 -15.87 13.27 12.23
CA LEU A 221 -15.11 14.22 11.42
C LEU A 221 -13.70 14.51 11.96
N ARG A 222 -13.42 14.14 13.19
CA ARG A 222 -12.13 14.37 13.86
C ARG A 222 -11.24 13.13 13.88
N ARG A 223 -11.67 12.04 13.24
CA ARG A 223 -10.86 10.83 13.09
C ARG A 223 -9.65 11.10 12.19
N ARG A 224 -8.65 10.22 12.29
CA ARG A 224 -7.44 10.30 11.48
C ARG A 224 -7.74 10.34 9.98
N GLY A 225 -6.91 11.05 9.23
CA GLY A 225 -6.99 11.20 7.78
C GLY A 225 -7.06 9.85 7.03
N LEU A 226 -6.45 8.80 7.59
CA LEU A 226 -6.53 7.43 7.11
C LEU A 226 -7.97 6.92 6.93
N TYR A 227 -8.92 7.42 7.73
CA TYR A 227 -10.33 7.00 7.69
C TYR A 227 -11.22 7.87 6.82
N ILE A 228 -10.67 8.82 6.10
CA ILE A 228 -11.44 9.61 5.13
C ILE A 228 -11.93 8.70 4.01
N HIS A 229 -13.22 8.75 3.71
CA HIS A 229 -13.75 8.09 2.52
C HIS A 229 -13.29 8.83 1.27
N LEU A 230 -12.47 8.17 0.48
CA LEU A 230 -11.92 8.71 -0.75
C LEU A 230 -12.70 8.19 -1.95
N GLN A 231 -13.07 9.10 -2.82
CA GLN A 231 -13.72 8.76 -4.08
C GLN A 231 -12.84 9.28 -5.22
N ARG A 232 -12.55 8.42 -6.22
CA ARG A 232 -11.59 8.72 -7.29
C ARG A 232 -11.85 10.07 -7.98
N ASN A 233 -13.12 10.38 -8.22
CA ASN A 233 -13.52 11.59 -8.94
C ASN A 233 -13.82 12.78 -8.02
N LEU A 234 -13.59 12.63 -6.72
CA LEU A 234 -13.85 13.66 -5.72
C LEU A 234 -12.61 13.88 -4.87
N MET A 235 -11.90 14.93 -5.20
CA MET A 235 -10.70 15.34 -4.47
C MET A 235 -11.08 16.33 -3.37
N LEU A 236 -10.62 16.07 -2.16
CA LEU A 236 -10.76 17.01 -1.04
C LEU A 236 -9.68 18.08 -1.15
N PRO A 237 -10.03 19.40 -1.16
CA PRO A 237 -9.09 20.48 -1.43
C PRO A 237 -7.85 20.45 -0.53
N MET A 238 -8.03 20.19 0.76
CA MET A 238 -6.91 20.09 1.69
C MET A 238 -5.92 18.99 1.30
N LEU A 239 -6.41 17.81 0.92
CA LEU A 239 -5.54 16.71 0.51
C LEU A 239 -4.83 16.98 -0.81
N MET A 240 -5.48 17.71 -1.74
CA MET A 240 -4.86 18.15 -2.99
C MET A 240 -3.74 19.15 -2.75
N THR A 241 -3.95 20.10 -1.84
CA THR A 241 -2.96 21.14 -1.54
C THR A 241 -1.68 20.59 -0.93
N PHE A 242 -1.79 19.49 -0.16
CA PHE A 242 -0.69 18.91 0.59
C PHE A 242 -0.20 17.56 0.05
N GLU A 243 -0.26 17.35 -1.26
CA GLU A 243 0.29 16.17 -1.92
C GLU A 243 -0.23 14.84 -1.34
N ARG A 244 -1.48 14.59 -1.58
CA ARG A 244 -2.02 13.26 -1.33
C ARG A 244 -1.46 12.28 -2.36
N PRO A 245 -1.15 11.01 -1.95
CA PRO A 245 -0.86 9.95 -2.90
C PRO A 245 -1.96 9.85 -3.96
N ASP A 246 -1.58 9.82 -5.23
CA ASP A 246 -2.53 9.62 -6.31
C ASP A 246 -3.12 8.22 -6.21
N GLY A 247 -4.45 8.11 -6.30
CA GLY A 247 -5.14 6.82 -6.31
C GLY A 247 -4.99 6.04 -7.62
N ILE A 248 -4.23 6.56 -8.59
CA ILE A 248 -4.04 5.99 -9.92
C ILE A 248 -2.70 5.24 -9.99
N VAL A 249 -1.67 5.75 -9.32
CA VAL A 249 -0.34 5.14 -9.26
C VAL A 249 -0.06 4.61 -7.86
N THR A 250 0.62 3.48 -7.79
CA THR A 250 1.17 2.94 -6.55
C THR A 250 2.42 3.73 -6.19
N CYS A 251 2.30 4.60 -5.21
CA CYS A 251 3.46 5.27 -4.61
C CYS A 251 4.07 4.42 -3.50
#